data_676faa5922b46a7b5759ec414048b46e
#
_entry.id   676faa5922b46a7b5759ec414048b46e
#
_cell.length_a   1.000
_cell.length_b   1.000
_cell.length_c   1.000
_cell.angle_alpha   90.00
_cell.angle_beta   90.00
_cell.angle_gamma   90.00
#
_symmetry.space_group_name_H-M   'P 1'
#
loop_
_entity.id
_entity.type
_entity.pdbx_description
1 polymer ?
#
loop_
_entity_poly.entity_id
_entity_poly.type
_entity_poly.pdbx_seq_one_letter_code
_entity_poly.pdbx_strand_id
1 'polypeptide(L)'
;LNLKEFISEFLKFREDTVIKRVKFDLKKAEERAHILIGLATAVENIDEIIKIIKNSKDTDTAKKNLLSKKWKIKKSVKLIALIDKKKNITSYQLSVEQVAAILELRLQKLTAYGIGEIESEINKLADLIVEYNKIINSKKELNKLIINELENIKDKFGSPRRTKIIDAVLNYNIEETIQKESVVISITNQGYIKR
;
A
#
# COMPACT_ATOMS: atom_id res chain seq x y z
N LEU A 1 -9.96 -16.82 25.15
CA LEU A 1 -9.52 -15.49 24.73
C LEU A 1 -10.38 -14.44 25.42
N ASN A 2 -9.75 -13.51 26.11
CA ASN A 2 -10.45 -12.35 26.65
C ASN A 2 -10.57 -11.23 25.58
N LEU A 3 -11.39 -10.20 25.85
CA LEU A 3 -11.63 -9.11 24.88
C LEU A 3 -10.33 -8.39 24.51
N LYS A 4 -9.40 -8.21 25.43
CA LYS A 4 -8.11 -7.56 25.21
C LYS A 4 -7.23 -8.38 24.24
N GLU A 5 -7.18 -9.69 24.42
CA GLU A 5 -6.43 -10.59 23.54
C GLU A 5 -7.01 -10.59 22.12
N PHE A 6 -8.34 -10.62 22.00
CA PHE A 6 -9.01 -10.55 20.72
C PHE A 6 -8.67 -9.26 19.95
N ILE A 7 -8.75 -8.11 20.64
CA ILE A 7 -8.39 -6.80 20.05
C ILE A 7 -6.90 -6.79 19.66
N SER A 8 -6.02 -7.35 20.50
CA SER A 8 -4.57 -7.39 20.23
C SER A 8 -4.24 -8.21 18.99
N GLU A 9 -4.86 -9.36 18.80
CA GLU A 9 -4.67 -10.20 17.61
C GLU A 9 -5.24 -9.52 16.35
N PHE A 10 -6.39 -8.86 16.44
CA PHE A 10 -6.91 -8.05 15.35
C PHE A 10 -5.95 -6.93 14.94
N LEU A 11 -5.36 -6.21 15.91
CA LEU A 11 -4.41 -5.13 15.61
C LEU A 11 -3.15 -5.66 14.95
N LYS A 12 -2.58 -6.78 15.42
CA LYS A 12 -1.42 -7.43 14.79
C LYS A 12 -1.71 -7.79 13.33
N PHE A 13 -2.84 -8.45 13.09
CA PHE A 13 -3.27 -8.80 11.74
C PHE A 13 -3.44 -7.57 10.86
N ARG A 14 -4.00 -6.49 11.42
CA ARG A 14 -4.20 -5.23 10.68
C ARG A 14 -2.88 -4.55 10.35
N GLU A 15 -1.94 -4.48 11.32
CA GLU A 15 -0.59 -3.96 11.10
C GLU A 15 0.10 -4.70 9.94
N ASP A 16 0.11 -6.03 9.96
CA ASP A 16 0.73 -6.85 8.91
C ASP A 16 0.09 -6.64 7.54
N THR A 17 -1.23 -6.55 7.49
CA THR A 17 -1.97 -6.34 6.25
C THR A 17 -1.69 -4.96 5.65
N VAL A 18 -1.69 -3.91 6.48
CA VAL A 18 -1.39 -2.55 6.04
C VAL A 18 0.06 -2.43 5.57
N ILE A 19 1.02 -3.04 6.28
CA ILE A 19 2.43 -3.06 5.85
C ILE A 19 2.57 -3.73 4.47
N LYS A 20 1.92 -4.87 4.25
CA LYS A 20 1.96 -5.57 2.95
C LYS A 20 1.38 -4.72 1.83
N ARG A 21 0.25 -4.06 2.09
CA ARG A 21 -0.37 -3.13 1.14
C ARG A 21 0.56 -1.96 0.81
N VAL A 22 1.10 -1.27 1.84
CA VAL A 22 2.00 -0.13 1.63
C VAL A 22 3.27 -0.54 0.89
N LYS A 23 3.84 -1.72 1.16
CA LYS A 23 4.98 -2.25 0.39
C LYS A 23 4.64 -2.51 -1.08
N PHE A 24 3.44 -3.00 -1.35
CA PHE A 24 2.99 -3.21 -2.72
C PHE A 24 2.79 -1.88 -3.46
N ASP A 25 2.17 -0.89 -2.80
CA ASP A 25 1.97 0.44 -3.36
C ASP A 25 3.30 1.18 -3.57
N LEU A 26 4.26 1.02 -2.64
CA LEU A 26 5.62 1.52 -2.79
C LEU A 26 6.29 0.93 -4.04
N LYS A 27 6.23 -0.39 -4.21
CA LYS A 27 6.81 -1.06 -5.38
C LYS A 27 6.20 -0.54 -6.69
N LYS A 28 4.88 -0.39 -6.76
CA LYS A 28 4.21 0.20 -7.93
C LYS A 28 4.65 1.65 -8.19
N ALA A 29 4.78 2.45 -7.13
CA ALA A 29 5.25 3.82 -7.25
C ALA A 29 6.71 3.89 -7.74
N GLU A 30 7.58 3.00 -7.26
CA GLU A 30 8.98 2.88 -7.71
C GLU A 30 9.07 2.43 -9.18
N GLU A 31 8.29 1.44 -9.60
CA GLU A 31 8.22 0.98 -11.00
C GLU A 31 7.75 2.11 -11.94
N ARG A 32 6.72 2.84 -11.54
CA ARG A 32 6.23 4.00 -12.31
C ARG A 32 7.26 5.13 -12.36
N ALA A 33 7.88 5.43 -11.22
CA ALA A 33 8.93 6.42 -11.13
C ALA A 33 10.15 6.06 -11.97
N HIS A 34 10.53 4.78 -12.03
CA HIS A 34 11.60 4.29 -12.91
C HIS A 34 11.32 4.63 -14.38
N ILE A 35 10.10 4.37 -14.86
CA ILE A 35 9.72 4.72 -16.24
C ILE A 35 9.76 6.24 -16.47
N LEU A 36 9.22 7.04 -15.52
CA LEU A 36 9.21 8.50 -15.64
C LEU A 36 10.61 9.13 -15.64
N ILE A 37 11.57 8.56 -14.91
CA ILE A 37 12.98 8.97 -14.97
C ILE A 37 13.50 8.80 -16.39
N GLY A 38 13.22 7.66 -17.04
CA GLY A 38 13.59 7.41 -18.43
C GLY A 38 12.99 8.45 -19.39
N LEU A 39 11.69 8.73 -19.24
CA LEU A 39 10.99 9.71 -20.05
C LEU A 39 11.52 11.14 -19.85
N ALA A 40 11.77 11.53 -18.61
CA ALA A 40 12.35 12.85 -18.30
C ALA A 40 13.78 12.97 -18.86
N THR A 41 14.59 11.92 -18.75
CA THR A 41 15.92 11.86 -19.35
C THR A 41 15.84 11.99 -20.88
N ALA A 42 14.84 11.37 -21.50
CA ALA A 42 14.62 11.46 -22.95
C ALA A 42 14.23 12.89 -23.37
N VAL A 43 13.36 13.54 -22.62
CA VAL A 43 12.95 14.91 -22.89
C VAL A 43 14.12 15.88 -22.76
N GLU A 44 14.97 15.71 -21.74
CA GLU A 44 16.18 16.54 -21.56
C GLU A 44 17.21 16.37 -22.67
N ASN A 45 17.22 15.24 -23.36
CA ASN A 45 18.19 14.90 -24.41
C ASN A 45 17.50 14.59 -25.76
N ILE A 46 16.36 15.22 -26.02
CA ILE A 46 15.46 14.87 -27.12
C ILE A 46 16.12 14.91 -28.51
N ASP A 47 16.93 15.94 -28.76
CA ASP A 47 17.59 16.11 -30.06
C ASP A 47 18.55 14.96 -30.38
N GLU A 48 19.29 14.49 -29.37
CA GLU A 48 20.18 13.35 -29.52
C GLU A 48 19.44 12.04 -29.70
N ILE A 49 18.34 11.84 -28.96
CA ILE A 49 17.49 10.65 -29.07
C ILE A 49 16.86 10.57 -30.45
N ILE A 50 16.31 11.69 -30.97
CA ILE A 50 15.76 11.75 -32.32
C ILE A 50 16.84 11.44 -33.40
N LYS A 51 18.06 11.96 -33.25
CA LYS A 51 19.16 11.66 -34.16
C LYS A 51 19.49 10.15 -34.15
N ILE A 52 19.56 9.53 -32.98
CA ILE A 52 19.84 8.09 -32.88
C ILE A 52 18.73 7.27 -33.53
N ILE A 53 17.45 7.60 -33.24
CA ILE A 53 16.32 6.88 -33.85
C ILE A 53 16.30 7.01 -35.35
N LYS A 54 16.49 8.24 -35.89
CA LYS A 54 16.51 8.49 -37.34
C LYS A 54 17.66 7.79 -38.07
N ASN A 55 18.82 7.67 -37.43
CA ASN A 55 20.01 7.04 -38.00
C ASN A 55 20.04 5.51 -37.80
N SER A 56 19.09 4.94 -37.11
CA SER A 56 18.99 3.50 -36.88
C SER A 56 18.18 2.86 -38.02
N LYS A 57 18.64 1.72 -38.52
CA LYS A 57 17.97 0.99 -39.61
C LYS A 57 16.70 0.29 -39.18
N ASP A 58 16.66 -0.13 -37.92
CA ASP A 58 15.56 -0.84 -37.31
C ASP A 58 15.41 -0.47 -35.83
N THR A 59 14.28 -0.87 -35.21
CA THR A 59 13.95 -0.59 -33.84
C THR A 59 14.92 -1.25 -32.84
N ASP A 60 15.46 -2.42 -33.18
CA ASP A 60 16.38 -3.16 -32.30
C ASP A 60 17.75 -2.51 -32.25
N THR A 61 18.23 -1.97 -33.40
CA THR A 61 19.44 -1.15 -33.46
C THR A 61 19.26 0.15 -32.64
N ALA A 62 18.12 0.80 -32.77
CA ALA A 62 17.81 1.99 -31.99
C ALA A 62 17.83 1.68 -30.46
N LYS A 63 17.21 0.57 -30.05
CA LYS A 63 17.24 0.10 -28.64
C LYS A 63 18.66 -0.09 -28.13
N LYS A 64 19.50 -0.81 -28.87
CA LYS A 64 20.90 -1.07 -28.51
C LYS A 64 21.70 0.23 -28.34
N ASN A 65 21.53 1.16 -29.27
CA ASN A 65 22.22 2.45 -29.25
C ASN A 65 21.78 3.32 -28.07
N LEU A 66 20.50 3.33 -27.73
CA LEU A 66 19.97 4.08 -26.58
C LEU A 66 20.44 3.49 -25.24
N LEU A 67 20.53 2.15 -25.14
CA LEU A 67 21.00 1.44 -23.95
C LEU A 67 22.49 1.61 -23.69
N SER A 68 23.32 1.66 -24.74
CA SER A 68 24.79 1.75 -24.62
C SER A 68 25.28 3.15 -24.22
N LYS A 69 24.45 4.18 -24.41
CA LYS A 69 24.82 5.58 -24.19
C LYS A 69 24.56 6.01 -22.74
N LYS A 70 25.46 6.85 -22.20
CA LYS A 70 25.26 7.56 -20.93
C LYS A 70 24.62 8.91 -21.20
N TRP A 71 23.51 9.18 -20.49
CA TRP A 71 22.68 10.37 -20.68
C TRP A 71 22.92 11.39 -19.56
N LYS A 72 22.90 12.67 -19.89
CA LYS A 72 22.99 13.75 -18.89
C LYS A 72 21.64 13.93 -18.22
N ILE A 73 21.65 14.13 -16.91
CA ILE A 73 20.44 14.32 -16.09
C ILE A 73 20.54 15.62 -15.32
N LYS A 74 19.48 16.42 -15.32
CA LYS A 74 19.38 17.67 -14.55
C LYS A 74 18.18 17.64 -13.59
N LYS A 75 16.99 17.32 -14.06
CA LYS A 75 15.72 17.45 -13.31
C LYS A 75 15.34 16.21 -12.49
N SER A 76 15.67 15.01 -12.98
CA SER A 76 15.28 13.74 -12.35
C SER A 76 16.21 13.31 -11.21
N VAL A 77 17.25 14.08 -10.88
CA VAL A 77 18.27 13.71 -9.86
C VAL A 77 17.65 13.38 -8.49
N LYS A 78 16.63 14.16 -8.06
CA LYS A 78 15.96 13.94 -6.77
C LYS A 78 15.26 12.59 -6.70
N LEU A 79 14.54 12.18 -7.74
CA LEU A 79 13.79 10.93 -7.79
C LEU A 79 14.74 9.73 -7.89
N ILE A 80 15.81 9.85 -8.69
CA ILE A 80 16.86 8.83 -8.81
C ILE A 80 17.54 8.61 -7.46
N ALA A 81 17.85 9.69 -6.73
CA ALA A 81 18.44 9.59 -5.40
C ALA A 81 17.53 8.87 -4.38
N LEU A 82 16.21 8.98 -4.52
CA LEU A 82 15.24 8.29 -3.67
C LEU A 82 15.16 6.78 -4.00
N ILE A 83 15.23 6.40 -5.28
CA ILE A 83 15.12 5.01 -5.72
C ILE A 83 16.46 4.28 -5.62
N ASP A 84 17.51 4.82 -6.20
CA ASP A 84 18.84 4.16 -6.27
C ASP A 84 19.73 4.42 -5.06
N LYS A 85 19.28 5.28 -4.11
CA LYS A 85 20.06 5.69 -2.92
C LYS A 85 21.46 6.28 -3.24
N LYS A 86 21.69 6.71 -4.48
CA LYS A 86 22.95 7.31 -4.95
C LYS A 86 22.84 8.83 -4.95
N LYS A 87 23.70 9.52 -4.19
CA LYS A 87 23.57 10.96 -3.95
C LYS A 87 24.10 11.88 -5.07
N ASN A 88 24.99 11.42 -5.96
CA ASN A 88 25.61 12.25 -7.01
C ASN A 88 25.66 11.50 -8.34
N ILE A 89 24.59 11.57 -9.10
CA ILE A 89 24.52 10.98 -10.44
C ILE A 89 24.56 12.10 -11.47
N THR A 90 25.68 12.24 -12.19
CA THR A 90 25.83 13.18 -13.31
C THR A 90 25.49 12.56 -14.67
N SER A 91 25.52 11.21 -14.74
CA SER A 91 25.20 10.44 -15.95
C SER A 91 24.33 9.25 -15.60
N TYR A 92 23.35 8.97 -16.41
CA TYR A 92 22.38 7.87 -16.26
C TYR A 92 22.40 6.95 -17.48
N GLN A 93 22.25 5.66 -17.25
CA GLN A 93 22.12 4.67 -18.29
C GLN A 93 20.68 4.14 -18.26
N LEU A 94 20.01 4.20 -19.42
CA LEU A 94 18.62 3.77 -19.53
C LEU A 94 18.49 2.25 -19.40
N SER A 95 17.40 1.78 -18.79
CA SER A 95 17.02 0.37 -18.76
C SER A 95 16.23 -0.03 -20.00
N VAL A 96 16.05 -1.34 -20.19
CA VAL A 96 15.29 -1.88 -21.34
C VAL A 96 13.86 -1.40 -21.32
N GLU A 97 13.24 -1.37 -20.14
CA GLU A 97 11.85 -0.91 -19.93
C GLU A 97 11.71 0.59 -20.22
N GLN A 98 12.69 1.39 -19.82
CA GLN A 98 12.72 2.83 -20.09
C GLN A 98 12.87 3.10 -21.58
N VAL A 99 13.77 2.39 -22.27
CA VAL A 99 13.95 2.53 -23.73
C VAL A 99 12.68 2.12 -24.47
N ALA A 100 12.00 1.06 -24.06
CA ALA A 100 10.72 0.68 -24.66
C ALA A 100 9.68 1.81 -24.51
N ALA A 101 9.55 2.36 -23.29
CA ALA A 101 8.63 3.48 -23.03
C ALA A 101 8.99 4.74 -23.84
N ILE A 102 10.28 5.02 -24.06
CA ILE A 102 10.74 6.16 -24.88
C ILE A 102 10.37 5.98 -26.34
N LEU A 103 10.52 4.76 -26.90
CA LEU A 103 10.17 4.47 -28.28
C LEU A 103 8.65 4.49 -28.54
N GLU A 104 7.84 4.20 -27.53
CA GLU A 104 6.39 4.31 -27.57
C GLU A 104 5.86 5.73 -27.31
N LEU A 105 6.74 6.68 -26.99
CA LEU A 105 6.36 8.05 -26.63
C LEU A 105 5.69 8.77 -27.82
N ARG A 106 4.47 9.24 -27.60
CA ARG A 106 3.76 10.06 -28.61
C ARG A 106 4.35 11.46 -28.68
N LEU A 107 4.45 12.03 -29.88
CA LEU A 107 4.96 13.38 -30.14
C LEU A 107 4.27 14.47 -29.29
N GLN A 108 2.98 14.29 -28.99
CA GLN A 108 2.23 15.20 -28.11
C GLN A 108 2.83 15.34 -26.71
N LYS A 109 3.47 14.29 -26.17
CA LYS A 109 4.13 14.33 -24.85
C LYS A 109 5.45 15.11 -24.85
N LEU A 110 5.95 15.48 -26.02
CA LEU A 110 7.16 16.30 -26.20
C LEU A 110 6.86 17.80 -26.19
N THR A 111 5.60 18.21 -26.10
CA THR A 111 5.21 19.60 -25.95
C THR A 111 5.57 20.14 -24.56
N ALA A 112 5.69 21.45 -24.41
CA ALA A 112 5.95 22.08 -23.12
C ALA A 112 4.91 21.68 -22.05
N TYR A 113 3.64 21.48 -22.44
CA TYR A 113 2.58 20.99 -21.56
C TYR A 113 2.85 19.54 -21.09
N GLY A 114 3.20 18.64 -22.02
CA GLY A 114 3.51 17.24 -21.68
C GLY A 114 4.75 17.11 -20.79
N ILE A 115 5.74 17.98 -20.94
CA ILE A 115 6.93 18.05 -20.08
C ILE A 115 6.52 18.46 -18.65
N GLY A 116 5.67 19.48 -18.51
CA GLY A 116 5.14 19.92 -17.21
C GLY A 116 4.31 18.82 -16.49
N GLU A 117 3.55 18.02 -17.24
CA GLU A 117 2.84 16.85 -16.68
C GLU A 117 3.82 15.81 -16.11
N ILE A 118 4.88 15.48 -16.85
CA ILE A 118 5.90 14.52 -16.40
C ILE A 118 6.58 15.03 -15.12
N GLU A 119 6.96 16.31 -15.06
CA GLU A 119 7.58 16.91 -13.87
C GLU A 119 6.64 16.89 -12.66
N SER A 120 5.35 17.22 -12.87
CA SER A 120 4.34 17.17 -11.81
C SER A 120 4.14 15.74 -11.28
N GLU A 121 4.08 14.76 -12.18
CA GLU A 121 3.93 13.34 -11.81
C GLU A 121 5.18 12.84 -11.05
N ILE A 122 6.38 13.24 -11.46
CA ILE A 122 7.63 12.93 -10.77
C ILE A 122 7.60 13.45 -9.32
N ASN A 123 7.20 14.69 -9.12
CA ASN A 123 7.15 15.28 -7.78
C ASN A 123 6.11 14.56 -6.89
N LYS A 124 4.93 14.28 -7.41
CA LYS A 124 3.89 13.51 -6.68
C LYS A 124 4.37 12.12 -6.28
N LEU A 125 5.04 11.41 -7.17
CA LEU A 125 5.57 10.08 -6.87
C LEU A 125 6.73 10.15 -5.86
N ALA A 126 7.58 11.16 -5.94
CA ALA A 126 8.64 11.38 -4.96
C ALA A 126 8.07 11.55 -3.54
N ASP A 127 7.02 12.37 -3.40
CA ASP A 127 6.35 12.59 -2.11
C ASP A 127 5.70 11.29 -1.60
N LEU A 128 5.00 10.54 -2.47
CA LEU A 128 4.40 9.24 -2.12
C LEU A 128 5.44 8.19 -1.70
N ILE A 129 6.57 8.10 -2.40
CA ILE A 129 7.66 7.17 -2.05
C ILE A 129 8.23 7.52 -0.68
N VAL A 130 8.42 8.82 -0.38
CA VAL A 130 8.87 9.28 0.94
C VAL A 130 7.86 8.94 2.02
N GLU A 131 6.57 9.14 1.77
CA GLU A 131 5.49 8.81 2.70
C GLU A 131 5.41 7.30 2.98
N TYR A 132 5.40 6.47 1.95
CA TYR A 132 5.39 5.01 2.11
C TYR A 132 6.62 4.50 2.90
N ASN A 133 7.80 5.04 2.61
CA ASN A 133 9.00 4.70 3.36
C ASN A 133 8.91 5.15 4.83
N LYS A 134 8.30 6.29 5.15
CA LYS A 134 8.05 6.70 6.54
C LYS A 134 7.12 5.73 7.26
N ILE A 135 6.02 5.32 6.61
CA ILE A 135 5.05 4.38 7.19
C ILE A 135 5.71 3.02 7.47
N ILE A 136 6.53 2.50 6.53
CA ILE A 136 7.20 1.19 6.68
C ILE A 136 8.23 1.23 7.81
N ASN A 137 8.97 2.34 7.96
CA ASN A 137 10.07 2.46 8.91
C ASN A 137 9.67 2.98 10.30
N SER A 138 8.44 3.48 10.46
CA SER A 138 7.96 4.07 11.72
C SER A 138 6.63 3.48 12.16
N LYS A 139 6.68 2.73 13.27
CA LYS A 139 5.46 2.18 13.89
C LYS A 139 4.44 3.28 14.26
N LYS A 140 4.92 4.48 14.60
CA LYS A 140 4.06 5.63 14.92
C LYS A 140 3.26 6.09 13.70
N GLU A 141 3.88 6.17 12.52
CA GLU A 141 3.20 6.57 11.28
C GLU A 141 2.25 5.47 10.79
N LEU A 142 2.64 4.19 10.92
CA LEU A 142 1.76 3.06 10.65
C LEU A 142 0.49 3.10 11.51
N ASN A 143 0.64 3.34 12.82
CA ASN A 143 -0.49 3.42 13.73
C ASN A 143 -1.41 4.60 13.41
N LYS A 144 -0.87 5.76 13.04
CA LYS A 144 -1.68 6.91 12.57
C LYS A 144 -2.51 6.55 11.34
N LEU A 145 -1.92 5.85 10.37
CA LEU A 145 -2.63 5.41 9.17
C LEU A 145 -3.79 4.47 9.54
N ILE A 146 -3.53 3.48 10.43
CA ILE A 146 -4.55 2.55 10.90
C ILE A 146 -5.68 3.27 11.64
N ILE A 147 -5.35 4.22 12.51
CA ILE A 147 -6.34 5.02 13.24
C ILE A 147 -7.23 5.80 12.27
N ASN A 148 -6.64 6.51 11.31
CA ASN A 148 -7.40 7.27 10.31
C ASN A 148 -8.33 6.36 9.49
N GLU A 149 -7.89 5.16 9.10
CA GLU A 149 -8.73 4.21 8.39
C GLU A 149 -9.90 3.71 9.25
N LEU A 150 -9.65 3.41 10.53
CA LEU A 150 -10.69 2.97 11.46
C LEU A 150 -11.69 4.09 11.78
N GLU A 151 -11.24 5.33 11.91
CA GLU A 151 -12.11 6.50 12.07
C GLU A 151 -13.02 6.70 10.85
N ASN A 152 -12.47 6.62 9.64
CA ASN A 152 -13.26 6.67 8.41
C ASN A 152 -14.30 5.56 8.33
N ILE A 153 -13.99 4.35 8.79
CA ILE A 153 -14.95 3.23 8.85
C ILE A 153 -16.02 3.52 9.91
N LYS A 154 -15.63 4.02 11.08
CA LYS A 154 -16.56 4.40 12.15
C LYS A 154 -17.56 5.47 11.68
N ASP A 155 -17.08 6.50 10.98
CA ASP A 155 -17.93 7.59 10.49
C ASP A 155 -18.93 7.12 9.42
N LYS A 156 -18.52 6.19 8.55
CA LYS A 156 -19.39 5.66 7.49
C LYS A 156 -20.38 4.60 7.95
N PHE A 157 -19.97 3.76 8.91
CA PHE A 157 -20.71 2.54 9.29
C PHE A 157 -21.01 2.45 10.79
N GLY A 158 -20.58 3.43 11.59
CA GLY A 158 -20.81 3.44 13.03
C GLY A 158 -22.30 3.46 13.36
N SER A 159 -22.71 2.59 14.25
CA SER A 159 -24.07 2.56 14.81
C SER A 159 -24.03 2.71 16.34
N PRO A 160 -25.03 3.35 16.94
CA PRO A 160 -25.09 3.45 18.40
C PRO A 160 -25.24 2.07 19.03
N ARG A 161 -24.72 1.94 20.25
CA ARG A 161 -24.82 0.69 21.01
C ARG A 161 -26.28 0.36 21.32
N ARG A 162 -26.72 -0.84 20.97
CA ARG A 162 -28.10 -1.32 21.22
C ARG A 162 -28.27 -1.96 22.59
N THR A 163 -27.19 -2.46 23.20
CA THR A 163 -27.20 -3.13 24.50
C THR A 163 -26.78 -2.19 25.63
N LYS A 164 -27.38 -2.31 26.81
CA LYS A 164 -26.93 -1.60 28.00
C LYS A 164 -25.93 -2.44 28.79
N ILE A 165 -24.96 -1.79 29.39
CA ILE A 165 -24.08 -2.42 30.38
C ILE A 165 -24.78 -2.26 31.71
N ILE A 166 -25.08 -3.37 32.37
CA ILE A 166 -25.65 -3.41 33.75
C ILE A 166 -24.71 -4.23 34.61
N ASP A 167 -24.67 -3.91 35.90
CA ASP A 167 -23.94 -4.74 36.83
C ASP A 167 -24.62 -6.11 36.93
N ALA A 168 -23.82 -7.17 36.91
CA ALA A 168 -24.34 -8.52 37.00
C ALA A 168 -24.85 -8.75 38.44
N VAL A 169 -26.14 -8.89 38.60
CA VAL A 169 -26.74 -9.41 39.81
C VAL A 169 -26.64 -10.94 39.74
N LEU A 170 -25.58 -11.49 40.36
CA LEU A 170 -25.29 -12.93 40.36
C LEU A 170 -26.24 -13.74 41.27
N ASN A 171 -27.42 -13.23 41.60
CA ASN A 171 -28.42 -13.98 42.30
C ASN A 171 -29.25 -14.83 41.31
N TYR A 172 -28.61 -15.86 40.75
CA TYR A 172 -29.37 -16.94 40.15
C TYR A 172 -29.98 -17.80 41.26
N ASN A 173 -31.28 -17.64 41.49
CA ASN A 173 -32.02 -18.62 42.24
C ASN A 173 -32.05 -19.91 41.41
N ILE A 174 -31.25 -20.90 41.82
CA ILE A 174 -31.15 -22.21 41.12
C ILE A 174 -32.53 -22.82 40.92
N GLU A 175 -33.46 -22.55 41.89
CA GLU A 175 -34.83 -23.02 41.82
C GLU A 175 -35.64 -22.45 40.66
N GLU A 176 -35.32 -21.23 40.15
CA GLU A 176 -35.99 -20.62 39.01
C GLU A 176 -35.56 -21.22 37.65
N THR A 177 -34.43 -21.91 37.62
CA THR A 177 -33.93 -22.58 36.38
C THR A 177 -34.50 -23.98 36.22
N ILE A 178 -35.16 -24.52 37.25
CA ILE A 178 -35.76 -25.87 37.20
C ILE A 178 -37.13 -25.76 36.54
N GLN A 179 -37.26 -26.40 35.39
CA GLN A 179 -38.56 -26.49 34.69
C GLN A 179 -39.55 -27.30 35.53
N LYS A 180 -40.73 -26.73 35.69
CA LYS A 180 -41.83 -27.46 36.40
C LYS A 180 -42.37 -28.54 35.46
N GLU A 181 -41.98 -29.78 35.71
CA GLU A 181 -42.45 -30.97 35.00
C GLU A 181 -43.27 -31.84 35.89
N SER A 182 -44.30 -32.46 35.34
CA SER A 182 -45.02 -33.56 36.05
C SER A 182 -44.20 -34.81 35.94
N VAL A 183 -43.69 -35.29 37.06
CA VAL A 183 -42.83 -36.52 37.10
C VAL A 183 -43.47 -37.60 37.95
N VAL A 184 -43.24 -38.85 37.60
CA VAL A 184 -43.63 -40.00 38.44
C VAL A 184 -42.43 -40.36 39.31
N ILE A 185 -42.65 -40.34 40.61
CA ILE A 185 -41.64 -40.72 41.62
C ILE A 185 -41.99 -42.11 42.13
N SER A 186 -41.05 -43.07 42.03
CA SER A 186 -41.17 -44.38 42.66
C SER A 186 -40.35 -44.41 43.98
N ILE A 187 -40.95 -44.90 45.03
CA ILE A 187 -40.31 -45.05 46.35
C ILE A 187 -40.35 -46.51 46.71
N THR A 188 -39.21 -47.09 47.03
CA THR A 188 -39.10 -48.48 47.50
C THR A 188 -39.32 -48.60 49.00
N ASN A 189 -39.69 -49.79 49.49
CA ASN A 189 -39.84 -50.01 50.94
C ASN A 189 -38.55 -49.79 51.75
N GLN A 190 -37.41 -49.72 51.10
CA GLN A 190 -36.11 -49.43 51.71
C GLN A 190 -35.75 -47.94 51.69
N GLY A 191 -36.67 -47.06 51.21
CA GLY A 191 -36.48 -45.63 51.21
C GLY A 191 -35.71 -45.06 50.00
N TYR A 192 -35.41 -45.86 48.95
CA TYR A 192 -34.80 -45.35 47.71
C TYR A 192 -35.84 -44.61 46.89
N ILE A 193 -35.49 -43.38 46.45
CA ILE A 193 -36.35 -42.56 45.61
C ILE A 193 -35.74 -42.53 44.21
N LYS A 194 -36.53 -42.79 43.18
CA LYS A 194 -36.16 -42.68 41.78
C LYS A 194 -37.19 -41.84 41.01
N ARG A 195 -36.69 -40.91 40.19
CA ARG A 195 -37.45 -40.15 39.21
C ARG A 195 -37.51 -40.90 37.87
#